data_0895d1e9a4a6ad6e85c4763e4ba3a7a7
#
_entry.id   0895d1e9a4a6ad6e85c4763e4ba3a7a7
#
_cell.length_a   1.000
_cell.length_b   1.000
_cell.length_c   1.000
_cell.angle_alpha   90.00
_cell.angle_beta   90.00
_cell.angle_gamma   90.00
#
_symmetry.space_group_name_H-M   'P 1'
#
loop_
_entity.id
_entity.type
_entity.pdbx_description
1 polymer ?
#
loop_
_entity_poly.entity_id
_entity_poly.type
_entity_poly.pdbx_seq_one_letter_code
_entity_poly.pdbx_strand_id
1 'polypeptide(L)'
;MFSTQLQLKFASVSEAKIAAQSLCDLLKGRITIFDFHGLHVTIGKEGELAVNVRFEDVAAMAHFEKELPTLLEDINPAFIFKQSRFSGVCVLAFEREAMSTSMAIETPS
;
A
#
# COMPACT_ATOMS: atom_id res chain seq x y z
N MET A 1 1.84 10.75 14.79
CA MET A 1 1.39 10.01 13.61
C MET A 1 2.35 8.87 13.31
N PHE A 2 1.80 7.77 12.85
CA PHE A 2 2.56 6.54 12.60
C PHE A 2 2.36 6.10 11.15
N SER A 3 3.31 5.37 10.60
CA SER A 3 3.16 4.87 9.24
C SER A 3 3.72 3.45 9.10
N THR A 4 3.12 2.71 8.17
CA THR A 4 3.60 1.42 7.73
C THR A 4 3.93 1.53 6.25
N GLN A 5 5.11 1.09 5.87
CA GLN A 5 5.52 1.03 4.48
C GLN A 5 5.69 -0.43 4.09
N LEU A 6 5.05 -0.78 2.98
CA LEU A 6 5.12 -2.12 2.43
C LEU A 6 5.66 -2.02 1.03
N GLN A 7 6.64 -2.87 0.70
CA GLN A 7 7.17 -2.95 -0.64
C GLN A 7 7.02 -4.36 -1.17
N LEU A 8 6.51 -4.47 -2.39
CA LEU A 8 6.33 -5.73 -3.07
C LEU A 8 7.11 -5.67 -4.38
N LYS A 9 7.77 -6.77 -4.73
CA LYS A 9 8.52 -6.85 -5.98
C LYS A 9 7.98 -8.00 -6.80
N PHE A 10 7.45 -7.69 -7.97
CA PHE A 10 6.89 -8.65 -8.91
C PHE A 10 7.88 -8.93 -10.04
N ALA A 11 7.60 -9.95 -10.81
CA ALA A 11 8.47 -10.34 -11.92
C ALA A 11 8.50 -9.31 -13.05
N SER A 12 7.41 -8.55 -13.20
CA SER A 12 7.31 -7.56 -14.27
C SER A 12 6.41 -6.40 -13.86
N VAL A 13 6.50 -5.30 -14.59
CA VAL A 13 5.62 -4.16 -14.36
C VAL A 13 4.16 -4.53 -14.68
N SER A 14 3.93 -5.43 -15.64
CA SER A 14 2.59 -5.88 -15.99
C SER A 14 1.92 -6.58 -14.80
N GLU A 15 2.65 -7.47 -14.14
CA GLU A 15 2.13 -8.15 -12.95
C GLU A 15 1.89 -7.15 -11.82
N ALA A 16 2.81 -6.21 -11.63
CA ALA A 16 2.65 -5.19 -10.61
C ALA A 16 1.40 -4.35 -10.84
N LYS A 17 1.10 -4.01 -12.09
CA LYS A 17 -0.11 -3.24 -12.42
C LYS A 17 -1.39 -3.99 -12.06
N ILE A 18 -1.45 -5.28 -12.39
CA ILE A 18 -2.61 -6.10 -12.07
C ILE A 18 -2.76 -6.26 -10.57
N ALA A 19 -1.65 -6.53 -9.88
CA ALA A 19 -1.66 -6.65 -8.42
C ALA A 19 -2.05 -5.35 -7.75
N ALA A 20 -1.58 -4.21 -8.29
CA ALA A 20 -1.92 -2.90 -7.76
C ALA A 20 -3.41 -2.62 -7.85
N GLN A 21 -4.06 -3.00 -8.95
CA GLN A 21 -5.49 -2.83 -9.11
C GLN A 21 -6.24 -3.55 -7.98
N SER A 22 -5.91 -4.83 -7.77
CA SER A 22 -6.54 -5.64 -6.73
C SER A 22 -6.26 -5.07 -5.35
N LEU A 23 -5.03 -4.67 -5.10
CA LEU A 23 -4.63 -4.15 -3.81
C LEU A 23 -5.28 -2.80 -3.50
N CYS A 24 -5.38 -1.93 -4.50
CA CYS A 24 -6.05 -0.64 -4.33
C CYS A 24 -7.52 -0.83 -3.98
N ASP A 25 -8.21 -1.73 -4.67
CA ASP A 25 -9.62 -2.01 -4.38
C ASP A 25 -9.78 -2.56 -2.97
N LEU A 26 -8.89 -3.49 -2.59
CA LEU A 26 -8.91 -4.07 -1.26
C LEU A 26 -8.71 -3.02 -0.17
N LEU A 27 -7.70 -2.19 -0.32
CA LEU A 27 -7.35 -1.18 0.68
C LEU A 27 -8.38 -0.06 0.77
N LYS A 28 -8.95 0.35 -0.37
CA LYS A 28 -10.04 1.34 -0.35
C LYS A 28 -11.20 0.88 0.50
N GLY A 29 -11.54 -0.40 0.41
CA GLY A 29 -12.64 -0.96 1.20
C GLY A 29 -12.34 -1.08 2.67
N ARG A 30 -11.12 -0.84 3.08
CA ARG A 30 -10.68 -1.01 4.47
C ARG A 30 -10.24 0.28 5.16
N ILE A 31 -10.40 1.40 4.48
CA ILE A 31 -9.98 2.70 5.04
C ILE A 31 -10.63 2.95 6.40
N THR A 32 -11.94 2.73 6.49
CA THR A 32 -12.68 2.96 7.73
C THR A 32 -12.36 1.90 8.79
N ILE A 33 -12.26 0.65 8.37
CA ILE A 33 -12.02 -0.47 9.28
C ILE A 33 -10.70 -0.33 10.03
N PHE A 34 -9.65 0.08 9.31
CA PHE A 34 -8.32 0.24 9.91
C PHE A 34 -8.00 1.68 10.29
N ASP A 35 -8.92 2.59 10.06
CA ASP A 35 -8.76 4.00 10.38
C ASP A 35 -7.50 4.60 9.73
N PHE A 36 -7.37 4.42 8.42
CA PHE A 36 -6.27 5.02 7.67
C PHE A 36 -6.39 6.53 7.65
N HIS A 37 -5.32 7.22 7.98
CA HIS A 37 -5.23 8.66 7.87
C HIS A 37 -4.62 9.11 6.56
N GLY A 38 -3.90 8.22 5.90
CA GLY A 38 -3.34 8.47 4.59
C GLY A 38 -3.01 7.15 3.94
N LEU A 39 -3.12 7.09 2.63
CA LEU A 39 -2.86 5.87 1.87
C LEU A 39 -2.30 6.27 0.50
N HIS A 40 -1.13 5.76 0.18
CA HIS A 40 -0.51 5.96 -1.12
C HIS A 40 -0.04 4.62 -1.67
N VAL A 41 -0.34 4.38 -2.93
CA VAL A 41 0.13 3.19 -3.65
C VAL A 41 0.87 3.67 -4.88
N THR A 42 2.10 3.23 -5.04
CA THR A 42 2.99 3.68 -6.12
C THR A 42 3.56 2.47 -6.84
N ILE A 43 3.55 2.52 -8.16
CA ILE A 43 4.12 1.46 -9.01
C ILE A 43 5.43 1.95 -9.60
N GLY A 44 6.48 1.17 -9.45
CA GLY A 44 7.77 1.42 -10.08
C GLY A 44 7.86 0.76 -11.44
N LYS A 45 8.77 1.26 -12.26
CA LYS A 45 8.91 0.79 -13.65
C LYS A 45 9.53 -0.60 -13.78
N GLU A 46 10.07 -1.13 -12.69
CA GLU A 46 10.71 -2.45 -12.70
C GLU A 46 9.88 -3.51 -11.96
N GLY A 47 8.60 -3.26 -11.77
CA GLY A 47 7.73 -4.21 -11.09
C GLY A 47 7.64 -4.04 -9.59
N GLU A 48 8.13 -2.92 -9.06
CA GLU A 48 7.99 -2.62 -7.64
C GLU A 48 6.62 -2.02 -7.37
N LEU A 49 6.10 -2.30 -6.19
CA LEU A 49 4.85 -1.73 -5.72
C LEU A 49 5.07 -1.29 -4.28
N ALA A 50 4.85 -0.02 -4.00
CA ALA A 50 5.02 0.52 -2.66
C ALA A 50 3.67 0.96 -2.11
N VAL A 51 3.38 0.56 -0.88
CA VAL A 51 2.19 0.97 -0.17
C VAL A 51 2.63 1.72 1.08
N ASN A 52 2.11 2.92 1.25
CA ASN A 52 2.41 3.75 2.41
C ASN A 52 1.09 4.09 3.09
N VAL A 53 0.95 3.68 4.34
CA VAL A 53 -0.26 3.92 5.11
C VAL A 53 0.08 4.72 6.36
N ARG A 54 -0.70 5.75 6.64
CA ARG A 54 -0.51 6.55 7.86
C ARG A 54 -1.68 6.35 8.79
N PHE A 55 -1.36 6.38 10.09
CA PHE A 55 -2.32 6.18 11.18
C PHE A 55 -2.17 7.29 12.21
N GLU A 56 -3.27 7.64 12.86
CA GLU A 56 -3.26 8.63 13.92
C GLU A 56 -2.66 8.06 15.19
N ASP A 57 -2.98 6.82 15.52
CA ASP A 57 -2.48 6.20 16.74
C ASP A 57 -1.85 4.82 16.48
N VAL A 58 -1.07 4.38 17.46
CA VAL A 58 -0.31 3.14 17.35
C VAL A 58 -1.21 1.91 17.34
N ALA A 59 -2.37 1.97 17.99
CA ALA A 59 -3.28 0.83 18.04
C ALA A 59 -3.85 0.52 16.66
N ALA A 60 -4.20 1.56 15.90
CA ALA A 60 -4.69 1.37 14.54
C ALA A 60 -3.60 0.75 13.64
N MET A 61 -2.37 1.23 13.78
CA MET A 61 -1.26 0.67 13.04
C MET A 61 -1.02 -0.80 13.39
N ALA A 62 -1.05 -1.14 14.67
CA ALA A 62 -0.85 -2.51 15.11
C ALA A 62 -1.95 -3.44 14.59
N HIS A 63 -3.19 -2.96 14.55
CA HIS A 63 -4.30 -3.73 14.01
C HIS A 63 -4.07 -4.03 12.51
N PHE A 64 -3.68 -3.03 11.77
CA PHE A 64 -3.39 -3.20 10.34
C PHE A 64 -2.25 -4.19 10.12
N GLU A 65 -1.16 -4.04 10.87
CA GLU A 65 -0.01 -4.95 10.74
C GLU A 65 -0.38 -6.39 11.03
N LYS A 66 -1.25 -6.61 12.01
CA LYS A 66 -1.70 -7.94 12.36
C LYS A 66 -2.50 -8.59 11.24
N GLU A 67 -3.31 -7.80 10.53
CA GLU A 67 -4.17 -8.31 9.46
C GLU A 67 -3.48 -8.33 8.09
N LEU A 68 -2.33 -7.69 7.98
CA LEU A 68 -1.65 -7.56 6.70
C LEU A 68 -1.34 -8.88 6.00
N PRO A 69 -0.86 -9.93 6.70
CA PRO A 69 -0.63 -11.22 6.02
C PRO A 69 -1.89 -11.78 5.39
N THR A 70 -3.03 -11.66 6.05
CA THR A 70 -4.31 -12.12 5.52
C THR A 70 -4.72 -11.31 4.29
N LEU A 71 -4.51 -10.00 4.34
CA LEU A 71 -4.81 -9.12 3.20
C LEU A 71 -3.97 -9.50 1.99
N LEU A 72 -2.70 -9.81 2.21
CA LEU A 72 -1.80 -10.18 1.11
C LEU A 72 -2.12 -11.55 0.52
N GLU A 73 -2.80 -12.41 1.26
CA GLU A 73 -3.23 -13.70 0.73
C GLU A 73 -4.20 -13.56 -0.43
N ASP A 74 -4.91 -12.46 -0.52
CA ASP A 74 -5.84 -12.21 -1.61
C ASP A 74 -5.12 -12.03 -2.95
N ILE A 75 -3.87 -11.61 -2.94
CA ILE A 75 -3.08 -11.46 -4.17
C ILE A 75 -2.04 -12.56 -4.34
N ASN A 76 -1.70 -13.28 -3.29
CA ASN A 76 -0.69 -14.33 -3.31
C ASN A 76 -0.97 -15.46 -4.31
N PRO A 77 -2.21 -15.97 -4.42
CA PRO A 77 -2.47 -17.09 -5.36
C PRO A 77 -2.21 -16.73 -6.82
N ALA A 78 -2.29 -15.46 -7.18
CA ALA A 78 -2.15 -15.02 -8.55
C ALA A 78 -0.71 -14.69 -8.93
N PHE A 79 0.13 -14.32 -7.95
CA PHE A 79 1.46 -13.81 -8.23
C PHE A 79 2.48 -14.29 -7.22
N ILE A 80 3.71 -14.49 -7.70
CA ILE A 80 4.86 -14.71 -6.84
C ILE A 80 5.55 -13.35 -6.67
N PHE A 81 5.77 -12.94 -5.44
CA PHE A 81 6.43 -11.66 -5.17
C PHE A 81 7.24 -11.72 -3.89
N LYS A 82 8.23 -10.82 -3.83
CA LYS A 82 9.00 -10.61 -2.61
C LYS A 82 8.39 -9.43 -1.87
N GLN A 83 8.44 -9.48 -0.55
CA GLN A 83 7.92 -8.39 0.25
C GLN A 83 8.88 -7.98 1.35
N SER A 84 8.81 -6.70 1.69
CA SER A 84 9.47 -6.15 2.86
C SER A 84 8.57 -5.07 3.43
N ARG A 85 8.68 -4.82 4.73
CA ARG A 85 7.89 -3.78 5.37
C ARG A 85 8.59 -3.25 6.60
N PHE A 86 8.25 -2.02 6.97
CA PHE A 86 8.60 -1.50 8.28
C PHE A 86 7.53 -0.54 8.74
N SER A 87 7.46 -0.34 10.05
CA SER A 87 6.54 0.61 10.67
C SER A 87 7.31 1.52 11.60
N GLY A 88 6.84 2.74 11.75
CA GLY A 88 7.52 3.68 12.61
C GLY A 88 6.72 4.95 12.83
N VAL A 89 7.37 5.91 13.46
CA VAL A 89 6.79 7.23 13.71
C VAL A 89 7.05 8.11 12.50
N CYS A 90 6.00 8.75 12.02
CA CYS A 90 6.12 9.71 10.93
C CYS A 90 6.64 11.03 11.51
N VAL A 91 7.85 11.43 11.12
CA VAL A 91 8.49 12.62 11.69
C VAL A 91 8.24 13.88 10.88
N LEU A 92 7.75 13.74 9.64
CA LEU A 92 7.39 14.89 8.82
C LEU A 92 6.38 14.43 7.77
N ALA A 93 5.29 15.17 7.64
CA ALA A 93 4.30 14.93 6.60
C ALA A 93 3.88 16.27 6.03
N PHE A 94 3.81 16.36 4.72
CA PHE A 94 3.30 17.53 4.01
C PHE A 94 2.33 17.06 2.94
N GLU A 95 1.15 17.66 2.93
CA GLU A 95 0.11 17.34 1.97
C GLU A 95 -0.37 18.65 1.33
N ARG A 96 -0.23 18.75 0.01
CA ARG A 96 -0.75 19.92 -0.69
C ARG A 96 -2.23 19.78 -0.99
N GLU A 97 -2.66 18.56 -1.29
CA GLU A 97 -4.05 18.27 -1.62
C GLU A 97 -4.62 17.25 -0.65
N ALA A 98 -5.91 17.43 -0.32
CA ALA A 98 -6.57 16.51 0.59
C ALA A 98 -6.68 15.12 -0.01
N MET A 99 -6.92 15.03 -1.32
CA MET A 99 -6.98 13.76 -2.02
C MET A 99 -6.65 13.98 -3.49
N SER A 100 -5.84 13.08 -4.02
CA SER A 100 -5.53 13.06 -5.42
C SER A 100 -5.52 11.62 -5.90
N THR A 101 -6.23 11.36 -6.98
CA THR A 101 -6.30 10.01 -7.54
C THR A 101 -5.90 10.05 -9.00
N SER A 102 -4.85 9.32 -9.34
CA SER A 102 -4.52 9.06 -10.73
C SER A 102 -5.01 7.65 -11.04
N MET A 103 -6.09 7.56 -11.77
CA MET A 103 -6.67 6.26 -12.10
C MET A 103 -6.00 5.63 -13.30
N ALA A 104 -5.29 6.41 -14.07
CA ALA A 104 -4.54 5.88 -15.18
C ALA A 104 -3.26 5.26 -14.61
N ILE A 105 -3.25 3.95 -14.51
CA ILE A 105 -2.04 3.25 -14.11
C ILE A 105 -1.14 3.20 -15.32
N GLU A 106 -0.42 4.27 -15.52
CA GLU A 106 0.52 4.38 -16.64
C GLU A 106 1.84 3.77 -16.24
N THR A 107 2.55 3.25 -17.24
CA THR A 107 3.89 2.77 -17.00
C THR A 107 4.77 3.98 -16.68
N PRO A 108 5.44 3.99 -15.53
CA PRO A 108 6.33 5.09 -15.20
C PRO A 108 7.46 5.18 -16.23
N SER A 109 7.77 6.35 -16.62
CA SER A 109 8.84 6.58 -17.58
C SER A 109 10.11 7.07 -16.91
#